data_0766ed0fae90ff26d01f14f26bba990a
#
_entry.id   0766ed0fae90ff26d01f14f26bba990a
#
_cell.length_a   1.000
_cell.length_b   1.000
_cell.length_c   1.000
_cell.angle_alpha   90.00
_cell.angle_beta   90.00
_cell.angle_gamma   90.00
#
_symmetry.space_group_name_H-M   'P 1'
#
loop_
_entity.id
_entity.type
_entity.pdbx_description
1 polymer ?
#
loop_
_entity_poly.entity_id
_entity_poly.type
_entity_poly.pdbx_seq_one_letter_code
_entity_poly.pdbx_strand_id
1 'polypeptide(L)'
;MIHMKSPSPLWHPNTQMSEWTSFPEIVSAKGMWLYDSKGGKMLDGVASMWCNVWGHSKSELVSEIIKQTKILQHTPLFNLTHPSAEKLSKKLLQLNPKMKSVFFSDNGSTAMEIAIKIALQYWRNIGENKKTNVATLENGYHGDTFGAMSVGYVPEFFSKFRSKLFSTIQFPVPRTVIIGSNTKKSSKEYAEYCLSKIEDKLEKDNSIAAFVMES
;
A
#
# COMPACT_ATOMS: atom_id res chain seq x y z
N MET A 1 29.11 4.73 22.30
CA MET A 1 28.36 3.48 21.92
C MET A 1 27.26 3.27 22.94
N ILE A 2 26.03 3.50 22.56
CA ILE A 2 24.88 3.22 23.42
C ILE A 2 24.71 1.69 23.39
N HIS A 3 25.02 1.03 24.49
CA HIS A 3 24.71 -0.40 24.64
C HIS A 3 23.19 -0.57 24.73
N MET A 4 22.57 -0.75 23.59
CA MET A 4 21.17 -1.20 23.55
C MET A 4 21.13 -2.65 24.00
N LYS A 5 20.72 -2.87 25.23
CA LYS A 5 20.30 -4.21 25.69
C LYS A 5 18.87 -4.46 25.17
N SER A 6 18.72 -4.68 23.87
CA SER A 6 17.48 -5.25 23.37
C SER A 6 17.44 -6.71 23.80
N PRO A 7 16.44 -7.17 24.55
CA PRO A 7 16.30 -8.56 24.94
C PRO A 7 15.93 -9.49 23.77
N SER A 8 15.69 -8.95 22.59
CA SER A 8 15.35 -9.68 21.37
C SER A 8 16.35 -9.38 20.25
N PRO A 9 16.81 -10.38 19.48
CA PRO A 9 17.56 -10.16 18.26
C PRO A 9 16.72 -9.58 17.12
N LEU A 10 15.39 -9.57 17.27
CA LEU A 10 14.47 -9.05 16.28
C LEU A 10 14.31 -7.53 16.44
N TRP A 11 14.55 -6.79 15.35
CA TRP A 11 14.21 -5.39 15.29
C TRP A 11 12.73 -5.25 14.88
N HIS A 12 11.90 -4.80 15.82
CA HIS A 12 10.47 -4.63 15.58
C HIS A 12 10.20 -3.37 14.73
N PRO A 13 9.45 -3.48 13.62
CA PRO A 13 9.08 -2.31 12.81
C PRO A 13 8.21 -1.33 13.62
N ASN A 14 8.28 -0.05 13.27
CA ASN A 14 7.53 1.04 13.92
C ASN A 14 7.70 1.08 15.45
N THR A 15 8.84 0.64 15.96
CA THR A 15 9.12 0.51 17.39
C THR A 15 10.39 1.26 17.77
N GLN A 16 10.31 2.11 18.80
CA GLN A 16 11.52 2.69 19.41
C GLN A 16 12.22 1.64 20.28
N MET A 17 13.19 0.93 19.70
CA MET A 17 13.83 -0.21 20.35
C MET A 17 14.58 0.14 21.65
N SER A 18 14.99 1.42 21.85
CA SER A 18 15.59 1.86 23.13
C SER A 18 14.60 1.89 24.30
N GLU A 19 13.31 1.98 23.99
CA GLU A 19 12.20 2.00 24.96
C GLU A 19 11.49 0.65 25.04
N TRP A 20 11.87 -0.30 24.19
CA TRP A 20 11.23 -1.60 24.11
C TRP A 20 11.56 -2.47 25.35
N THR A 21 10.52 -2.97 25.98
CA THR A 21 10.67 -3.84 27.17
C THR A 21 10.36 -5.29 26.85
N SER A 22 9.15 -5.58 26.40
CA SER A 22 8.71 -6.90 25.92
C SER A 22 7.35 -6.80 25.27
N PHE A 23 7.10 -7.63 24.25
CA PHE A 23 5.78 -7.85 23.69
C PHE A 23 5.31 -9.27 23.94
N PRO A 24 3.98 -9.54 23.93
CA PRO A 24 3.46 -10.89 23.96
C PRO A 24 4.02 -11.72 22.80
N GLU A 25 4.57 -12.88 23.10
CA GLU A 25 5.03 -13.85 22.11
C GLU A 25 3.84 -14.71 21.67
N ILE A 26 3.30 -14.48 20.48
CA ILE A 26 2.14 -15.21 19.98
C ILE A 26 2.58 -16.55 19.43
N VAL A 27 2.06 -17.62 20.01
CA VAL A 27 2.41 -19.00 19.68
C VAL A 27 1.32 -19.73 18.89
N SER A 28 0.08 -19.25 18.94
CA SER A 28 -1.02 -19.81 18.14
C SER A 28 -2.15 -18.79 17.97
N ALA A 29 -3.02 -19.07 16.99
CA ALA A 29 -4.20 -18.24 16.75
C ALA A 29 -5.33 -19.07 16.15
N LYS A 30 -6.60 -18.71 16.45
CA LYS A 30 -7.79 -19.35 15.89
C LYS A 30 -8.97 -18.37 15.82
N GLY A 31 -9.59 -18.27 14.65
CA GLY A 31 -10.65 -17.31 14.41
C GLY A 31 -10.14 -15.87 14.66
N MET A 32 -10.75 -15.15 15.59
CA MET A 32 -10.35 -13.79 15.96
C MET A 32 -9.40 -13.73 17.17
N TRP A 33 -8.91 -14.87 17.67
CA TRP A 33 -8.16 -14.94 18.91
C TRP A 33 -6.69 -15.30 18.68
N LEU A 34 -5.80 -14.54 19.35
CA LEU A 34 -4.39 -14.81 19.49
C LEU A 34 -4.12 -15.40 20.88
N TYR A 35 -3.15 -16.31 20.98
CA TYR A 35 -2.73 -16.93 22.23
C TYR A 35 -1.22 -16.77 22.40
N ASP A 36 -0.81 -16.23 23.54
CA ASP A 36 0.60 -16.01 23.83
C ASP A 36 1.27 -17.20 24.54
N SER A 37 2.60 -17.16 24.64
CA SER A 37 3.41 -18.21 25.29
C SER A 37 3.19 -18.34 26.80
N LYS A 38 2.50 -17.39 27.43
CA LYS A 38 2.17 -17.39 28.87
C LYS A 38 0.73 -17.82 29.15
N GLY A 39 -0.01 -18.26 28.13
CA GLY A 39 -1.42 -18.65 28.22
C GLY A 39 -2.41 -17.50 28.16
N GLY A 40 -1.95 -16.29 27.83
CA GLY A 40 -2.80 -15.14 27.60
C GLY A 40 -3.59 -15.29 26.31
N LYS A 41 -4.80 -14.71 26.28
CA LYS A 41 -5.70 -14.69 25.13
C LYS A 41 -6.07 -13.25 24.82
N MET A 42 -5.93 -12.85 23.56
CA MET A 42 -6.26 -11.49 23.12
C MET A 42 -7.03 -11.48 21.80
N LEU A 43 -7.87 -10.47 21.61
CA LEU A 43 -8.63 -10.25 20.39
C LEU A 43 -7.73 -9.61 19.34
N ASP A 44 -7.69 -10.18 18.14
CA ASP A 44 -7.09 -9.56 16.96
C ASP A 44 -8.12 -8.68 16.24
N GLY A 45 -8.29 -7.46 16.75
CA GLY A 45 -9.28 -6.50 16.23
C GLY A 45 -8.92 -5.87 14.88
N VAL A 46 -7.71 -6.13 14.37
CA VAL A 46 -7.21 -5.57 13.10
C VAL A 46 -6.87 -6.65 12.06
N ALA A 47 -7.30 -7.90 12.30
CA ALA A 47 -7.03 -9.05 11.42
C ALA A 47 -5.54 -9.16 11.04
N SER A 48 -4.63 -8.99 12.01
CA SER A 48 -3.16 -8.96 11.85
C SER A 48 -2.73 -8.02 10.72
N MET A 49 -3.11 -6.76 10.82
CA MET A 49 -2.90 -5.72 9.80
C MET A 49 -3.52 -6.12 8.44
N TRP A 50 -4.81 -6.49 8.50
CA TRP A 50 -5.68 -6.80 7.35
C TRP A 50 -5.36 -8.08 6.57
N CYS A 51 -4.39 -8.88 7.03
CA CYS A 51 -3.97 -10.10 6.33
C CYS A 51 -4.89 -11.31 6.59
N ASN A 52 -5.53 -11.40 7.77
CA ASN A 52 -6.34 -12.54 8.21
C ASN A 52 -7.85 -12.26 8.22
N VAL A 53 -8.38 -11.69 7.13
CA VAL A 53 -9.79 -11.26 7.02
C VAL A 53 -10.81 -12.40 7.22
N TRP A 54 -10.41 -13.65 7.01
CA TRP A 54 -11.24 -14.85 7.22
C TRP A 54 -11.03 -15.50 8.60
N GLY A 55 -10.22 -14.87 9.45
CA GLY A 55 -9.79 -15.39 10.73
C GLY A 55 -8.58 -16.33 10.63
N HIS A 56 -7.91 -16.49 11.77
CA HIS A 56 -6.74 -17.35 11.92
C HIS A 56 -7.10 -18.82 11.78
N SER A 57 -6.17 -19.60 11.24
CA SER A 57 -6.26 -21.07 11.12
C SER A 57 -7.54 -21.55 10.41
N LYS A 58 -8.02 -20.79 9.42
CA LYS A 58 -9.16 -21.18 8.59
C LYS A 58 -8.82 -22.44 7.82
N SER A 59 -9.51 -23.54 8.13
CA SER A 59 -9.17 -24.90 7.66
C SER A 59 -9.09 -25.02 6.14
N GLU A 60 -10.01 -24.35 5.44
CA GLU A 60 -10.08 -24.37 3.97
C GLU A 60 -8.84 -23.70 3.35
N LEU A 61 -8.38 -22.59 3.91
CA LEU A 61 -7.18 -21.90 3.42
C LEU A 61 -5.92 -22.71 3.77
N VAL A 62 -5.83 -23.23 5.00
CA VAL A 62 -4.70 -24.06 5.44
C VAL A 62 -4.57 -25.32 4.55
N SER A 63 -5.66 -26.00 4.27
CA SER A 63 -5.65 -27.20 3.43
C SER A 63 -5.19 -26.92 1.99
N GLU A 64 -5.63 -25.81 1.38
CA GLU A 64 -5.19 -25.44 0.03
C GLU A 64 -3.71 -25.04 -0.01
N ILE A 65 -3.20 -24.35 1.03
CA ILE A 65 -1.76 -24.03 1.14
C ILE A 65 -0.94 -25.31 1.23
N ILE A 66 -1.33 -26.25 2.10
CA ILE A 66 -0.64 -27.55 2.26
C ILE A 66 -0.65 -28.33 0.93
N LYS A 67 -1.79 -28.36 0.25
CA LYS A 67 -1.94 -29.05 -1.04
C LYS A 67 -1.01 -28.44 -2.10
N GLN A 68 -1.03 -27.11 -2.26
CA GLN A 68 -0.21 -26.41 -3.24
C GLN A 68 1.28 -26.57 -2.94
N THR A 69 1.68 -26.50 -1.67
CA THR A 69 3.09 -26.65 -1.24
C THR A 69 3.67 -28.01 -1.61
N LYS A 70 2.85 -29.08 -1.61
CA LYS A 70 3.27 -30.42 -2.06
C LYS A 70 3.48 -30.54 -3.58
N ILE A 71 2.88 -29.62 -4.35
CA ILE A 71 2.96 -29.64 -5.82
C ILE A 71 4.08 -28.71 -6.30
N LEU A 72 4.04 -27.43 -5.85
CA LEU A 72 4.97 -26.41 -6.28
C LEU A 72 4.96 -25.27 -5.24
N GLN A 73 6.06 -25.04 -4.55
CA GLN A 73 6.23 -23.98 -3.56
C GLN A 73 6.47 -22.63 -4.23
N HIS A 74 7.37 -22.61 -5.21
CA HIS A 74 7.75 -21.40 -5.92
C HIS A 74 8.26 -21.74 -7.34
N THR A 75 7.97 -20.83 -8.27
CA THR A 75 8.68 -20.69 -9.55
C THR A 75 8.56 -19.20 -9.96
N PRO A 76 9.61 -18.61 -10.54
CA PRO A 76 9.53 -17.22 -10.99
C PRO A 76 8.52 -17.09 -12.14
N LEU A 77 7.89 -15.92 -12.25
CA LEU A 77 7.06 -15.57 -13.41
C LEU A 77 7.90 -14.95 -14.55
N PHE A 78 9.21 -14.93 -14.41
CA PHE A 78 10.14 -14.50 -15.46
C PHE A 78 10.33 -15.62 -16.49
N ASN A 79 9.72 -15.45 -17.67
CA ASN A 79 9.65 -16.43 -18.76
C ASN A 79 9.01 -17.79 -18.39
N LEU A 80 8.34 -17.87 -17.25
CA LEU A 80 7.60 -19.04 -16.77
C LEU A 80 6.24 -18.62 -16.27
N THR A 81 5.34 -19.58 -16.13
CA THR A 81 4.03 -19.37 -15.48
C THR A 81 3.63 -20.64 -14.73
N HIS A 82 2.58 -20.56 -13.91
CA HIS A 82 2.01 -21.70 -13.22
C HIS A 82 0.49 -21.55 -13.02
N PRO A 83 -0.25 -22.68 -12.90
CA PRO A 83 -1.71 -22.66 -12.89
C PRO A 83 -2.35 -21.76 -11.85
N SER A 84 -1.76 -21.64 -10.65
CA SER A 84 -2.31 -20.80 -9.57
C SER A 84 -2.25 -19.31 -9.91
N ALA A 85 -1.14 -18.82 -10.48
CA ALA A 85 -1.00 -17.43 -10.92
C ALA A 85 -1.98 -17.12 -12.06
N GLU A 86 -2.07 -17.99 -13.06
CA GLU A 86 -3.01 -17.85 -14.19
C GLU A 86 -4.47 -17.79 -13.73
N LYS A 87 -4.85 -18.69 -12.82
CA LYS A 87 -6.20 -18.75 -12.27
C LYS A 87 -6.55 -17.49 -11.47
N LEU A 88 -5.61 -17.02 -10.64
CA LEU A 88 -5.79 -15.79 -9.86
C LEU A 88 -5.91 -14.57 -10.78
N SER A 89 -5.02 -14.44 -11.78
CA SER A 89 -5.07 -13.34 -12.75
C SER A 89 -6.40 -13.27 -13.48
N LYS A 90 -6.92 -14.41 -13.95
CA LYS A 90 -8.24 -14.48 -14.59
C LYS A 90 -9.37 -14.01 -13.67
N LYS A 91 -9.35 -14.42 -12.40
CA LYS A 91 -10.36 -13.97 -11.42
C LYS A 91 -10.28 -12.47 -11.15
N LEU A 92 -9.08 -11.90 -11.01
CA LEU A 92 -8.88 -10.46 -10.81
C LEU A 92 -9.37 -9.64 -12.00
N LEU A 93 -9.11 -10.11 -13.23
CA LEU A 93 -9.60 -9.45 -14.45
C LEU A 93 -11.12 -9.53 -14.60
N GLN A 94 -11.76 -10.57 -14.09
CA GLN A 94 -13.24 -10.63 -14.03
C GLN A 94 -13.84 -9.56 -13.12
N LEU A 95 -13.15 -9.20 -12.01
CA LEU A 95 -13.57 -8.13 -11.12
C LEU A 95 -13.33 -6.73 -11.71
N ASN A 96 -12.40 -6.59 -12.62
CA ASN A 96 -12.13 -5.34 -13.33
C ASN A 96 -11.93 -5.57 -14.85
N PRO A 97 -13.01 -5.70 -15.62
CA PRO A 97 -12.97 -6.05 -17.05
C PRO A 97 -12.28 -5.02 -17.94
N LYS A 98 -12.06 -3.80 -17.43
CA LYS A 98 -11.33 -2.75 -18.15
C LYS A 98 -9.82 -3.04 -18.23
N MET A 99 -9.30 -3.83 -17.30
CA MET A 99 -7.89 -4.22 -17.29
C MET A 99 -7.62 -5.41 -18.20
N LYS A 100 -6.39 -5.53 -18.70
CA LYS A 100 -5.99 -6.59 -19.65
C LYS A 100 -4.98 -7.57 -19.06
N SER A 101 -4.24 -7.16 -18.05
CA SER A 101 -3.17 -7.97 -17.45
C SER A 101 -3.03 -7.66 -15.96
N VAL A 102 -2.47 -8.60 -15.22
CA VAL A 102 -2.14 -8.49 -13.79
C VAL A 102 -0.63 -8.62 -13.65
N PHE A 103 -0.03 -7.72 -12.92
CA PHE A 103 1.36 -7.81 -12.49
C PHE A 103 1.38 -8.11 -10.99
N PHE A 104 2.02 -9.19 -10.58
CA PHE A 104 2.19 -9.54 -9.17
C PHE A 104 3.48 -8.94 -8.60
N SER A 105 3.38 -8.41 -7.39
CA SER A 105 4.50 -7.93 -6.59
C SER A 105 4.34 -8.38 -5.14
N ASP A 106 5.35 -8.13 -4.29
CA ASP A 106 5.40 -8.71 -2.95
C ASP A 106 4.43 -8.06 -1.95
N ASN A 107 4.12 -6.77 -2.14
CA ASN A 107 3.24 -5.99 -1.26
C ASN A 107 2.73 -4.72 -1.96
N GLY A 108 1.90 -3.93 -1.26
CA GLY A 108 1.31 -2.69 -1.79
C GLY A 108 2.36 -1.65 -2.19
N SER A 109 3.43 -1.46 -1.39
CA SER A 109 4.49 -0.50 -1.71
C SER A 109 5.22 -0.88 -3.00
N THR A 110 5.58 -2.15 -3.17
CA THR A 110 6.24 -2.63 -4.40
C THR A 110 5.29 -2.63 -5.60
N ALA A 111 3.98 -2.84 -5.39
CA ALA A 111 2.98 -2.66 -6.43
C ALA A 111 2.92 -1.20 -6.91
N MET A 112 3.01 -0.23 -5.99
CA MET A 112 3.07 1.19 -6.32
C MET A 112 4.34 1.54 -7.11
N GLU A 113 5.51 1.03 -6.70
CA GLU A 113 6.77 1.21 -7.46
C GLU A 113 6.64 0.70 -8.90
N ILE A 114 6.04 -0.46 -9.09
CA ILE A 114 5.82 -1.03 -10.42
C ILE A 114 4.82 -0.21 -11.23
N ALA A 115 3.72 0.25 -10.62
CA ALA A 115 2.72 1.07 -11.28
C ALA A 115 3.31 2.38 -11.82
N ILE A 116 4.15 3.06 -11.01
CA ILE A 116 4.87 4.27 -11.43
C ILE A 116 5.79 3.96 -12.62
N LYS A 117 6.57 2.88 -12.53
CA LYS A 117 7.48 2.47 -13.62
C LYS A 117 6.72 2.15 -14.91
N ILE A 118 5.59 1.44 -14.82
CA ILE A 118 4.74 1.11 -15.97
C ILE A 118 4.22 2.40 -16.62
N ALA A 119 3.72 3.35 -15.83
CA ALA A 119 3.20 4.61 -16.34
C ALA A 119 4.27 5.40 -17.10
N LEU A 120 5.46 5.57 -16.51
CA LEU A 120 6.57 6.28 -17.14
C LEU A 120 7.06 5.57 -18.41
N GLN A 121 7.17 4.23 -18.37
CA GLN A 121 7.62 3.44 -19.53
C GLN A 121 6.58 3.46 -20.67
N TYR A 122 5.29 3.44 -20.34
CA TYR A 122 4.21 3.55 -21.33
C TYR A 122 4.37 4.82 -22.17
N TRP A 123 4.50 5.98 -21.54
CA TRP A 123 4.64 7.26 -22.24
C TRP A 123 5.91 7.32 -23.09
N ARG A 124 7.01 6.78 -22.59
CA ARG A 124 8.24 6.65 -23.37
C ARG A 124 8.06 5.80 -24.62
N ASN A 125 7.38 4.66 -24.49
CA ASN A 125 7.19 3.73 -25.60
C ASN A 125 6.36 4.32 -26.74
N ILE A 126 5.47 5.27 -26.47
CA ILE A 126 4.67 5.97 -27.48
C ILE A 126 5.27 7.32 -27.91
N GLY A 127 6.51 7.63 -27.47
CA GLY A 127 7.23 8.84 -27.87
C GLY A 127 6.94 10.08 -27.05
N GLU A 128 6.08 10.02 -26.05
CA GLU A 128 5.69 11.13 -25.17
C GLU A 128 6.69 11.35 -24.02
N ASN A 129 7.93 11.65 -24.36
CA ASN A 129 9.06 11.75 -23.41
C ASN A 129 8.93 12.88 -22.38
N LYS A 130 8.03 13.83 -22.57
CA LYS A 130 7.76 14.93 -21.62
C LYS A 130 6.90 14.50 -20.44
N LYS A 131 6.20 13.36 -20.53
CA LYS A 131 5.35 12.81 -19.48
C LYS A 131 6.17 12.10 -18.43
N THR A 132 6.65 12.84 -17.46
CA THR A 132 7.57 12.36 -16.41
C THR A 132 7.10 12.63 -14.98
N ASN A 133 6.11 13.50 -14.80
CA ASN A 133 5.61 13.88 -13.48
C ASN A 133 4.45 12.97 -13.04
N VAL A 134 4.40 12.71 -11.75
CA VAL A 134 3.27 12.01 -11.11
C VAL A 134 2.46 13.02 -10.31
N ALA A 135 1.16 13.00 -10.51
CA ALA A 135 0.20 13.77 -9.74
C ALA A 135 -0.38 12.92 -8.60
N THR A 136 -0.70 13.54 -7.47
CA THR A 136 -1.23 12.84 -6.28
C THR A 136 -2.13 13.75 -5.47
N LEU A 137 -2.94 13.16 -4.61
CA LEU A 137 -3.67 13.89 -3.57
C LEU A 137 -2.79 14.09 -2.33
N GLU A 138 -3.02 15.20 -1.62
CA GLU A 138 -2.35 15.48 -0.35
C GLU A 138 -2.73 14.43 0.72
N ASN A 139 -1.75 14.08 1.57
CA ASN A 139 -1.92 13.18 2.72
C ASN A 139 -2.40 11.75 2.38
N GLY A 140 -2.27 11.30 1.14
CA GLY A 140 -2.50 9.91 0.78
C GLY A 140 -1.37 9.01 1.27
N TYR A 141 -1.68 7.77 1.67
CA TYR A 141 -0.69 6.76 2.03
C TYR A 141 -0.63 5.68 0.95
N HIS A 142 0.55 5.47 0.39
CA HIS A 142 0.76 4.50 -0.69
C HIS A 142 1.86 3.48 -0.41
N GLY A 143 2.46 3.50 0.78
CA GLY A 143 3.50 2.58 1.24
C GLY A 143 4.78 3.26 1.68
N ASP A 144 5.76 2.45 2.12
CA ASP A 144 6.98 2.90 2.81
C ASP A 144 8.26 2.82 1.96
N THR A 145 8.19 2.40 0.70
CA THR A 145 9.32 2.52 -0.23
C THR A 145 9.48 3.96 -0.72
N PHE A 146 10.65 4.36 -1.18
CA PHE A 146 10.91 5.75 -1.57
C PHE A 146 9.96 6.26 -2.67
N GLY A 147 9.62 5.46 -3.65
CA GLY A 147 8.65 5.84 -4.67
C GLY A 147 7.24 5.94 -4.11
N ALA A 148 6.80 4.97 -3.30
CA ALA A 148 5.51 5.00 -2.64
C ALA A 148 5.37 6.20 -1.68
N MET A 149 6.41 6.49 -0.86
CA MET A 149 6.46 7.69 -0.02
C MET A 149 6.44 9.00 -0.83
N SER A 150 7.01 9.00 -2.03
CA SER A 150 7.03 10.20 -2.88
C SER A 150 5.64 10.56 -3.37
N VAL A 151 4.82 9.57 -3.72
CA VAL A 151 3.43 9.76 -4.19
C VAL A 151 2.41 9.80 -3.05
N GLY A 152 2.77 9.33 -1.85
CA GLY A 152 1.91 9.28 -0.66
C GLY A 152 2.55 9.96 0.54
N TYR A 153 2.98 11.23 0.40
CA TYR A 153 3.73 11.90 1.45
C TYR A 153 2.85 12.28 2.65
N VAL A 154 3.09 11.60 3.77
CA VAL A 154 2.50 11.90 5.09
C VAL A 154 3.61 12.47 5.98
N PRO A 155 3.59 13.79 6.32
CA PRO A 155 4.68 14.45 7.05
C PRO A 155 5.05 13.77 8.36
N GLU A 156 4.08 13.28 9.11
CA GLU A 156 4.24 12.64 10.42
C GLU A 156 5.13 11.40 10.35
N PHE A 157 5.10 10.68 9.22
CA PHE A 157 5.87 9.46 9.01
C PHE A 157 7.16 9.70 8.22
N PHE A 158 7.13 10.60 7.23
CA PHE A 158 8.13 10.65 6.17
C PHE A 158 9.00 11.90 6.18
N SER A 159 8.81 12.85 7.10
CA SER A 159 9.57 14.13 7.13
C SER A 159 11.09 13.93 7.13
N LYS A 160 11.59 12.91 7.83
CA LYS A 160 13.02 12.57 7.88
C LYS A 160 13.60 12.12 6.53
N PHE A 161 12.77 11.65 5.62
CA PHE A 161 13.17 11.13 4.30
C PHE A 161 12.92 12.12 3.16
N ARG A 162 12.29 13.28 3.44
CA ARG A 162 11.85 14.22 2.41
C ARG A 162 12.91 14.58 1.37
N SER A 163 14.16 14.74 1.78
CA SER A 163 15.28 15.10 0.90
C SER A 163 15.65 13.99 -0.11
N LYS A 164 15.12 12.79 0.05
CA LYS A 164 15.39 11.62 -0.80
C LYS A 164 14.19 11.25 -1.68
N LEU A 165 13.05 11.90 -1.50
CA LEU A 165 11.84 11.66 -2.27
C LEU A 165 11.86 12.49 -3.56
N PHE A 166 11.32 11.95 -4.64
CA PHE A 166 11.10 12.73 -5.85
C PHE A 166 9.88 13.65 -5.72
N SER A 167 9.88 14.72 -6.50
CA SER A 167 8.79 15.70 -6.48
C SER A 167 7.55 15.17 -7.19
N THR A 168 6.37 15.47 -6.62
CA THR A 168 5.07 15.18 -7.21
C THR A 168 4.23 16.45 -7.34
N ILE A 169 3.25 16.44 -8.23
CA ILE A 169 2.24 17.49 -8.34
C ILE A 169 1.12 17.14 -7.39
N GLN A 170 1.01 17.88 -6.28
CA GLN A 170 0.02 17.61 -5.23
C GLN A 170 -1.25 18.43 -5.44
N PHE A 171 -2.40 17.78 -5.24
CA PHE A 171 -3.72 18.38 -5.28
C PHE A 171 -4.43 18.26 -3.93
N PRO A 172 -5.30 19.24 -3.59
CA PRO A 172 -6.07 19.18 -2.36
C PRO A 172 -7.05 18.01 -2.39
N VAL A 173 -7.26 17.40 -1.21
CA VAL A 173 -8.20 16.28 -1.03
C VAL A 173 -9.62 16.82 -0.83
N PRO A 174 -10.63 16.35 -1.57
CA PRO A 174 -12.02 16.59 -1.25
C PRO A 174 -12.34 16.04 0.15
N ARG A 175 -12.52 16.93 1.12
CA ARG A 175 -12.82 16.57 2.53
C ARG A 175 -14.28 16.83 2.84
N THR A 176 -14.88 15.96 3.65
CA THR A 176 -16.09 16.33 4.37
C THR A 176 -15.72 17.42 5.39
N VAL A 177 -16.20 18.64 5.18
CA VAL A 177 -15.92 19.76 6.09
C VAL A 177 -16.70 19.49 7.39
N ILE A 178 -15.98 19.18 8.48
CA ILE A 178 -16.58 19.15 9.82
C ILE A 178 -16.91 20.60 10.17
N ILE A 179 -18.19 20.88 10.35
CA ILE A 179 -18.70 22.20 10.73
C ILE A 179 -18.13 22.58 12.10
N GLY A 180 -17.26 23.55 12.12
CA GLY A 180 -16.55 24.02 13.33
C GLY A 180 -15.36 24.92 13.03
N SER A 181 -14.85 24.89 11.81
CA SER A 181 -13.89 25.87 11.29
C SER A 181 -14.65 26.93 10.49
N ASN A 182 -14.21 28.19 10.53
CA ASN A 182 -14.76 29.34 9.83
C ASN A 182 -14.82 29.25 8.29
N THR A 183 -14.77 28.07 7.70
CA THR A 183 -14.89 27.83 6.25
C THR A 183 -16.36 27.66 5.87
N LYS A 184 -16.93 28.67 5.25
CA LYS A 184 -18.32 28.75 4.78
C LYS A 184 -18.65 27.92 3.53
N LYS A 185 -17.79 26.98 3.11
CA LYS A 185 -18.06 26.15 1.91
C LYS A 185 -18.70 24.83 2.30
N SER A 186 -19.80 24.45 1.63
CA SER A 186 -20.35 23.11 1.75
C SER A 186 -19.32 22.06 1.27
N SER A 187 -19.41 20.83 1.74
CA SER A 187 -18.54 19.74 1.29
C SER A 187 -18.58 19.53 -0.23
N LYS A 188 -19.73 19.80 -0.86
CA LYS A 188 -19.91 19.75 -2.31
C LYS A 188 -19.12 20.86 -3.02
N GLU A 189 -19.26 22.12 -2.61
CA GLU A 189 -18.52 23.26 -3.17
C GLU A 189 -17.00 23.09 -3.02
N TYR A 190 -16.55 22.49 -1.91
CA TYR A 190 -15.13 22.21 -1.71
C TYR A 190 -14.64 21.08 -2.63
N ALA A 191 -15.44 20.04 -2.84
CA ALA A 191 -15.12 18.98 -3.79
C ALA A 191 -15.05 19.51 -5.24
N GLU A 192 -16.00 20.37 -5.65
CA GLU A 192 -15.99 21.04 -6.95
C GLU A 192 -14.74 21.93 -7.11
N TYR A 193 -14.34 22.64 -6.07
CA TYR A 193 -13.08 23.40 -6.07
C TYR A 193 -11.85 22.49 -6.26
N CYS A 194 -11.78 21.34 -5.55
CA CYS A 194 -10.66 20.39 -5.70
C CYS A 194 -10.61 19.84 -7.14
N LEU A 195 -11.76 19.45 -7.68
CA LEU A 195 -11.85 18.95 -9.06
C LEU A 195 -11.42 20.00 -10.08
N SER A 196 -11.87 21.26 -9.94
CA SER A 196 -11.46 22.33 -10.87
C SER A 196 -9.95 22.57 -10.87
N LYS A 197 -9.27 22.42 -9.71
CA LYS A 197 -7.80 22.51 -9.64
C LYS A 197 -7.10 21.39 -10.38
N ILE A 198 -7.67 20.19 -10.34
CA ILE A 198 -7.13 19.02 -11.07
C ILE A 198 -7.33 19.24 -12.57
N GLU A 199 -8.54 19.60 -13.01
CA GLU A 199 -8.89 19.87 -14.41
C GLU A 199 -8.00 20.96 -15.00
N ASP A 200 -7.95 22.14 -14.37
CA ASP A 200 -7.11 23.27 -14.77
C ASP A 200 -5.63 22.89 -14.98
N LYS A 201 -5.11 22.03 -14.09
CA LYS A 201 -3.71 21.61 -14.18
C LYS A 201 -3.50 20.59 -15.29
N LEU A 202 -4.41 19.61 -15.42
CA LEU A 202 -4.33 18.58 -16.47
C LEU A 202 -4.45 19.18 -17.88
N GLU A 203 -5.26 20.24 -18.06
CA GLU A 203 -5.38 20.94 -19.33
C GLU A 203 -4.12 21.73 -19.70
N LYS A 204 -3.42 22.30 -18.72
CA LYS A 204 -2.28 23.21 -18.93
C LYS A 204 -0.92 22.53 -18.86
N ASP A 205 -0.83 21.36 -18.25
CA ASP A 205 0.43 20.66 -17.99
C ASP A 205 0.47 19.28 -18.65
N ASN A 206 1.11 19.21 -19.79
CA ASN A 206 1.28 17.95 -20.54
C ASN A 206 2.40 17.05 -19.97
N SER A 207 2.99 17.38 -18.83
CA SER A 207 4.08 16.59 -18.23
C SER A 207 3.59 15.46 -17.31
N ILE A 208 2.29 15.43 -16.98
CA ILE A 208 1.73 14.46 -16.04
C ILE A 208 1.59 13.09 -16.73
N ALA A 209 2.33 12.10 -16.19
CA ALA A 209 2.33 10.72 -16.66
C ALA A 209 1.26 9.85 -15.98
N ALA A 210 0.98 10.11 -14.72
CA ALA A 210 0.01 9.34 -13.93
C ALA A 210 -0.58 10.19 -12.80
N PHE A 211 -1.76 9.80 -12.36
CA PHE A 211 -2.40 10.31 -11.16
C PHE A 211 -2.55 9.16 -10.16
N VAL A 212 -2.02 9.33 -8.95
CA VAL A 212 -2.11 8.36 -7.86
C VAL A 212 -3.01 8.92 -6.78
N MET A 213 -4.00 8.15 -6.37
CA MET A 213 -4.92 8.54 -5.30
C MET A 213 -5.33 7.35 -4.44
N GLU A 214 -5.55 7.63 -3.19
CA GLU A 214 -6.25 6.75 -2.24
C GLU A 214 -7.75 7.07 -2.29
N SER A 215 -8.59 6.03 -2.31
CA SER A 215 -10.06 6.15 -2.42
C SER A 215 -10.72 6.44 -1.06
#